data_84604568d17fb5483a6e5872b114b3cd
#
_entry.id   84604568d17fb5483a6e5872b114b3cd
#
_cell.length_a   1.000
_cell.length_b   1.000
_cell.length_c   1.000
_cell.angle_alpha   90.00
_cell.angle_beta   90.00
_cell.angle_gamma   90.00
#
_symmetry.space_group_name_H-M   'P 1'
#
loop_
_entity.id
_entity.type
_entity.pdbx_description
1 polymer ?
#
loop_
_entity_poly.entity_id
_entity_poly.type
_entity_poly.pdbx_seq_one_letter_code
_entity_poly.pdbx_strand_id
1 'polypeptide(L)'
;MALTAHLSCLLVLVVAGPAQGLKDALRSQDPGPQPMGLKEVFTLFQIQYNRSYSNPAEHARRLDIFAQNLAKAQRLQEEDLGTAEFGVTPFSDLTEEEFGQLHGHHWGAGKAPSMGIKVGSEESGETVPQSCDWRKKPGVISAIKHQKDCNCCWAMAAVDNVEAQWAIKYHQAVQLSVQQVLDCDRCGNGCNGGFVWDAFLTVLNTSGLASEQDYPYKGTVKTHRCLAKQHRKVAWIQDFLMLQFCEQSIARYLATEGPITVTINAGLLQQYKRGVIRATPATCDPHLVNHSVLLVGFGKSKSVEGRRPRPGHSIPYWILKNSWGPDWGEEGYFRLHRGSNTCGITKYPVTARVDKPVKKHQISCPP
;
A
#
# COMPACT_ATOMS: atom_id res chain seq x y z
N MET A 1 11.65 -35.92 -1.29
CA MET A 1 11.02 -34.65 -1.72
C MET A 1 9.50 -34.79 -1.72
N ALA A 2 8.87 -35.00 -0.55
CA ALA A 2 7.40 -35.18 -0.49
C ALA A 2 6.79 -34.74 0.86
N LEU A 3 7.43 -33.80 1.59
CA LEU A 3 6.93 -33.34 2.91
C LEU A 3 6.45 -31.89 2.92
N THR A 4 6.57 -31.12 1.84
CA THR A 4 6.21 -29.69 1.81
C THR A 4 4.78 -29.40 1.35
N ALA A 5 4.07 -30.36 0.77
CA ALA A 5 2.72 -30.13 0.21
C ALA A 5 1.57 -30.23 1.25
N HIS A 6 1.79 -30.86 2.39
CA HIS A 6 0.73 -31.09 3.39
C HIS A 6 0.57 -29.98 4.45
N LEU A 7 1.57 -29.11 4.64
CA LEU A 7 1.48 -28.05 5.66
C LEU A 7 0.60 -26.84 5.22
N SER A 8 0.54 -26.57 3.92
CA SER A 8 -0.28 -25.43 3.41
C SER A 8 -1.79 -25.62 3.58
N CYS A 9 -2.27 -26.86 3.61
CA CYS A 9 -3.72 -27.12 3.72
C CYS A 9 -4.27 -26.97 5.16
N LEU A 10 -3.43 -27.19 6.19
CA LEU A 10 -3.85 -27.12 7.58
C LEU A 10 -3.98 -25.69 8.12
N LEU A 11 -3.23 -24.72 7.57
CA LEU A 11 -3.28 -23.31 7.98
C LEU A 11 -4.57 -22.60 7.55
N VAL A 12 -5.24 -23.05 6.50
CA VAL A 12 -6.49 -22.44 6.00
C VAL A 12 -7.69 -22.72 6.90
N LEU A 13 -7.68 -23.81 7.67
CA LEU A 13 -8.82 -24.24 8.49
C LEU A 13 -8.94 -23.55 9.86
N VAL A 14 -7.89 -22.86 10.34
CA VAL A 14 -7.86 -22.33 11.72
C VAL A 14 -8.25 -20.84 11.81
N VAL A 15 -8.25 -20.10 10.70
CA VAL A 15 -8.49 -18.63 10.72
C VAL A 15 -9.78 -18.19 10.03
N ALA A 16 -10.50 -19.12 9.39
CA ALA A 16 -11.70 -18.80 8.60
C ALA A 16 -12.96 -19.49 9.09
N GLY A 17 -13.32 -19.35 10.38
CA GLY A 17 -14.60 -19.82 10.89
C GLY A 17 -15.44 -18.69 11.50
N PRO A 18 -16.68 -18.44 11.04
CA PRO A 18 -17.60 -17.55 11.75
C PRO A 18 -18.04 -18.20 13.08
N ALA A 19 -18.41 -17.37 14.05
CA ALA A 19 -18.92 -17.78 15.39
C ALA A 19 -20.11 -18.77 15.35
N GLN A 20 -20.64 -19.06 14.19
CA GLN A 20 -21.68 -20.07 13.97
C GLN A 20 -21.13 -21.50 14.14
N GLY A 21 -19.89 -21.76 13.72
CA GLY A 21 -19.25 -23.08 13.85
C GLY A 21 -18.98 -23.49 15.30
N LEU A 22 -18.92 -22.54 16.23
CA LEU A 22 -18.73 -22.85 17.65
C LEU A 22 -20.02 -23.42 18.32
N LYS A 23 -21.20 -23.07 17.80
CA LYS A 23 -22.48 -23.60 18.33
C LYS A 23 -22.82 -24.98 17.78
N ASP A 24 -22.36 -25.33 16.59
CA ASP A 24 -22.58 -26.63 15.97
C ASP A 24 -21.57 -27.68 16.45
N ALA A 25 -20.34 -27.26 16.79
CA ALA A 25 -19.32 -28.15 17.39
C ALA A 25 -19.67 -28.63 18.80
N LEU A 26 -20.57 -27.95 19.51
CA LEU A 26 -21.06 -28.39 20.81
C LEU A 26 -22.15 -29.48 20.72
N ARG A 27 -22.56 -29.89 19.51
CA ARG A 27 -23.62 -30.90 19.28
C ARG A 27 -23.14 -32.23 18.73
N SER A 28 -21.88 -32.37 18.31
CA SER A 28 -21.30 -33.65 17.88
C SER A 28 -20.42 -34.24 18.99
N GLN A 29 -20.67 -35.49 19.35
CA GLN A 29 -19.86 -36.22 20.34
C GLN A 29 -18.49 -36.68 19.85
N ASP A 30 -18.00 -36.17 18.73
CA ASP A 30 -16.64 -36.34 18.26
C ASP A 30 -15.81 -35.11 18.69
N PRO A 31 -14.73 -35.27 19.46
CA PRO A 31 -13.86 -34.14 19.80
C PRO A 31 -13.18 -33.67 18.53
N GLY A 32 -13.78 -32.70 17.84
CA GLY A 32 -13.13 -31.98 16.75
C GLY A 32 -11.77 -31.42 17.19
N PRO A 33 -10.89 -31.08 16.27
CA PRO A 33 -9.54 -30.62 16.61
C PRO A 33 -9.65 -29.46 17.62
N GLN A 34 -9.01 -29.65 18.78
CA GLN A 34 -8.96 -28.65 19.85
C GLN A 34 -8.44 -27.32 19.26
N PRO A 35 -9.04 -26.18 19.62
CA PRO A 35 -8.53 -24.89 19.15
C PRO A 35 -7.07 -24.74 19.59
N MET A 36 -6.18 -24.42 18.64
CA MET A 36 -4.76 -24.24 18.92
C MET A 36 -4.54 -23.15 19.97
N GLY A 37 -3.67 -23.43 20.93
CA GLY A 37 -3.29 -22.47 21.94
C GLY A 37 -2.49 -21.29 21.35
N LEU A 38 -2.54 -20.12 22.01
CA LEU A 38 -1.82 -18.91 21.58
C LEU A 38 -0.34 -19.16 21.24
N LYS A 39 0.35 -19.96 22.07
CA LYS A 39 1.77 -20.29 21.85
C LYS A 39 2.01 -21.08 20.58
N GLU A 40 1.11 -21.98 20.23
CA GLU A 40 1.18 -22.76 18.99
C GLU A 40 0.97 -21.87 17.76
N VAL A 41 -0.03 -20.99 17.81
CA VAL A 41 -0.29 -20.02 16.73
C VAL A 41 0.91 -19.08 16.56
N PHE A 42 1.53 -18.62 17.65
CA PHE A 42 2.73 -17.80 17.61
C PHE A 42 3.93 -18.53 17.04
N THR A 43 4.12 -19.81 17.37
CA THR A 43 5.19 -20.65 16.78
C THR A 43 5.00 -20.79 15.26
N LEU A 44 3.76 -21.01 14.79
CA LEU A 44 3.47 -21.06 13.36
C LEU A 44 3.74 -19.71 12.68
N PHE A 45 3.39 -18.59 13.32
CA PHE A 45 3.73 -17.25 12.86
C PHE A 45 5.25 -17.08 12.71
N GLN A 46 6.02 -17.49 13.71
CA GLN A 46 7.49 -17.41 13.66
C GLN A 46 8.07 -18.21 12.50
N ILE A 47 7.57 -19.42 12.27
CA ILE A 47 7.98 -20.28 11.15
C ILE A 47 7.60 -19.63 9.81
N GLN A 48 6.35 -19.20 9.67
CA GLN A 48 5.83 -18.64 8.41
C GLN A 48 6.58 -17.38 7.96
N TYR A 49 6.92 -16.50 8.92
CA TYR A 49 7.53 -15.21 8.63
C TYR A 49 9.01 -15.14 8.99
N ASN A 50 9.65 -16.32 9.26
CA ASN A 50 11.05 -16.44 9.62
C ASN A 50 11.45 -15.48 10.75
N ARG A 51 10.64 -15.47 11.84
CA ARG A 51 10.87 -14.60 13.01
C ARG A 51 11.73 -15.31 14.05
N SER A 52 12.80 -14.65 14.49
CA SER A 52 13.62 -15.07 15.61
C SER A 52 13.90 -13.88 16.53
N TYR A 53 14.03 -14.14 17.83
CA TYR A 53 14.22 -13.07 18.82
C TYR A 53 15.51 -13.34 19.59
N SER A 54 16.19 -12.26 20.00
CA SER A 54 17.54 -12.28 20.54
C SER A 54 17.66 -13.00 21.89
N ASN A 55 16.59 -13.03 22.66
CA ASN A 55 16.59 -13.63 24.00
C ASN A 55 15.16 -13.99 24.46
N PRO A 56 15.01 -14.79 25.56
CA PRO A 56 13.70 -15.20 26.07
C PRO A 56 12.79 -14.04 26.49
N ALA A 57 13.34 -12.93 26.98
CA ALA A 57 12.56 -11.77 27.38
C ALA A 57 11.91 -11.07 26.16
N GLU A 58 12.67 -10.89 25.08
CA GLU A 58 12.13 -10.33 23.84
C GLU A 58 11.13 -11.30 23.20
N HIS A 59 11.39 -12.61 23.24
CA HIS A 59 10.40 -13.60 22.78
C HIS A 59 9.07 -13.48 23.54
N ALA A 60 9.11 -13.35 24.89
CA ALA A 60 7.91 -13.20 25.69
C ALA A 60 7.19 -11.87 25.38
N ARG A 61 7.93 -10.77 25.20
CA ARG A 61 7.37 -9.47 24.80
C ARG A 61 6.67 -9.57 23.42
N ARG A 62 7.27 -10.22 22.44
CA ARG A 62 6.69 -10.40 21.10
C ARG A 62 5.44 -11.29 21.11
N LEU A 63 5.42 -12.32 21.96
CA LEU A 63 4.22 -13.13 22.16
C LEU A 63 3.06 -12.31 22.74
N ASP A 64 3.33 -11.41 23.71
CA ASP A 64 2.32 -10.52 24.27
C ASP A 64 1.77 -9.54 23.24
N ILE A 65 2.65 -8.89 22.47
CA ILE A 65 2.26 -8.00 21.36
C ILE A 65 1.43 -8.76 20.32
N PHE A 66 1.84 -9.97 19.97
CA PHE A 66 1.13 -10.82 19.04
C PHE A 66 -0.29 -11.15 19.53
N ALA A 67 -0.46 -11.47 20.82
CA ALA A 67 -1.76 -11.70 21.43
C ALA A 67 -2.68 -10.47 21.35
N GLN A 68 -2.14 -9.28 21.66
CA GLN A 68 -2.87 -8.01 21.56
C GLN A 68 -3.31 -7.73 20.12
N ASN A 69 -2.43 -7.98 19.14
CA ASN A 69 -2.72 -7.79 17.72
C ASN A 69 -3.77 -8.80 17.19
N LEU A 70 -3.79 -10.03 17.70
CA LEU A 70 -4.87 -10.99 17.39
C LEU A 70 -6.22 -10.49 17.91
N ALA A 71 -6.27 -9.99 19.15
CA ALA A 71 -7.49 -9.42 19.71
C ALA A 71 -7.94 -8.16 18.94
N LYS A 72 -6.98 -7.32 18.49
CA LYS A 72 -7.25 -6.18 17.61
C LYS A 72 -7.83 -6.63 16.26
N ALA A 73 -7.22 -7.63 15.62
CA ALA A 73 -7.71 -8.16 14.35
C ALA A 73 -9.15 -8.67 14.46
N GLN A 74 -9.51 -9.34 15.57
CA GLN A 74 -10.87 -9.79 15.82
C GLN A 74 -11.84 -8.62 15.95
N ARG A 75 -11.50 -7.56 16.70
CA ARG A 75 -12.35 -6.36 16.80
C ARG A 75 -12.53 -5.68 15.44
N LEU A 76 -11.46 -5.53 14.66
CA LEU A 76 -11.54 -4.96 13.32
C LEU A 76 -12.43 -5.80 12.40
N GLN A 77 -12.40 -7.13 12.56
CA GLN A 77 -13.26 -8.03 11.80
C GLN A 77 -14.74 -7.83 12.12
N GLU A 78 -15.06 -7.49 13.37
CA GLU A 78 -16.43 -7.22 13.84
C GLU A 78 -16.91 -5.82 13.41
N GLU A 79 -16.00 -4.84 13.37
CA GLU A 79 -16.29 -3.44 13.07
C GLU A 79 -16.30 -3.12 11.56
N ASP A 80 -15.66 -3.96 10.72
CA ASP A 80 -15.59 -3.71 9.28
C ASP A 80 -16.97 -3.77 8.63
N LEU A 81 -17.29 -2.72 7.90
CA LEU A 81 -18.56 -2.58 7.18
C LEU A 81 -18.48 -3.11 5.73
N GLY A 82 -17.30 -3.58 5.33
CA GLY A 82 -17.01 -4.11 4.00
C GLY A 82 -16.97 -5.63 3.95
N THR A 83 -15.95 -6.14 3.29
CA THR A 83 -15.66 -7.58 3.17
C THR A 83 -14.24 -7.91 3.58
N ALA A 84 -13.56 -6.99 4.29
CA ALA A 84 -12.18 -7.21 4.68
C ALA A 84 -12.06 -8.38 5.67
N GLU A 85 -10.95 -9.10 5.53
CA GLU A 85 -10.51 -10.10 6.48
C GLU A 85 -9.26 -9.58 7.18
N PHE A 86 -9.31 -9.60 8.51
CA PHE A 86 -8.21 -9.21 9.38
C PHE A 86 -7.68 -10.42 10.12
N GLY A 87 -6.38 -10.45 10.40
CA GLY A 87 -5.75 -11.57 11.08
C GLY A 87 -4.25 -11.47 11.14
N VAL A 88 -3.58 -12.62 11.20
CA VAL A 88 -2.11 -12.71 11.26
C VAL A 88 -1.48 -12.23 9.97
N THR A 89 -0.56 -11.28 10.09
CA THR A 89 0.24 -10.70 8.99
C THR A 89 1.72 -10.70 9.36
N PRO A 90 2.64 -10.37 8.45
CA PRO A 90 4.05 -10.21 8.81
C PRO A 90 4.33 -9.21 9.95
N PHE A 91 3.37 -8.36 10.29
CA PHE A 91 3.52 -7.28 11.27
C PHE A 91 2.82 -7.58 12.61
N SER A 92 2.37 -8.81 12.82
CA SER A 92 1.58 -9.14 14.01
C SER A 92 2.38 -9.18 15.31
N ASP A 93 3.70 -9.17 15.25
CA ASP A 93 4.61 -9.05 16.39
C ASP A 93 5.11 -7.61 16.65
N LEU A 94 4.61 -6.64 15.91
CA LEU A 94 4.94 -5.22 16.07
C LEU A 94 3.87 -4.49 16.86
N THR A 95 4.27 -3.57 17.74
CA THR A 95 3.33 -2.58 18.31
C THR A 95 2.83 -1.63 17.22
N GLU A 96 1.75 -0.89 17.48
CA GLU A 96 1.28 0.15 16.55
C GLU A 96 2.34 1.23 16.31
N GLU A 97 3.10 1.57 17.36
CA GLU A 97 4.19 2.53 17.27
C GLU A 97 5.34 2.01 16.41
N GLU A 98 5.80 0.78 16.64
CA GLU A 98 6.84 0.12 15.83
C GLU A 98 6.40 0.01 14.37
N PHE A 99 5.16 -0.40 14.12
CA PHE A 99 4.59 -0.45 12.77
C PHE A 99 4.52 0.95 12.13
N GLY A 100 4.08 1.95 12.88
CA GLY A 100 4.02 3.34 12.43
C GLY A 100 5.41 3.92 12.09
N GLN A 101 6.43 3.58 12.86
CA GLN A 101 7.81 4.01 12.59
C GLN A 101 8.40 3.40 11.32
N LEU A 102 8.04 2.14 11.00
CA LEU A 102 8.54 1.43 9.83
C LEU A 102 7.71 1.69 8.56
N HIS A 103 6.40 1.87 8.70
CA HIS A 103 5.45 1.80 7.58
C HIS A 103 4.49 3.00 7.51
N GLY A 104 4.54 3.90 8.46
CA GLY A 104 3.73 5.12 8.49
C GLY A 104 4.60 6.31 8.89
N HIS A 105 4.45 7.43 8.21
CA HIS A 105 5.15 8.66 8.56
C HIS A 105 4.21 9.62 9.29
N HIS A 106 4.62 10.11 10.47
CA HIS A 106 3.97 11.27 11.07
C HIS A 106 4.35 12.50 10.25
N TRP A 107 3.45 12.90 9.38
CA TRP A 107 3.57 14.14 8.64
C TRP A 107 3.54 15.28 9.67
N GLY A 108 4.70 15.83 9.99
CA GLY A 108 4.72 17.16 10.57
C GLY A 108 3.84 18.07 9.71
N ALA A 109 3.28 19.13 10.25
CA ALA A 109 2.34 20.05 9.59
C ALA A 109 2.95 20.79 8.38
N GLY A 110 3.68 20.09 7.52
CA GLY A 110 4.19 20.57 6.25
C GLY A 110 3.00 20.95 5.36
N LYS A 111 2.89 22.21 5.02
CA LYS A 111 1.92 22.68 4.03
C LYS A 111 2.24 21.99 2.71
N ALA A 112 1.22 21.35 2.11
CA ALA A 112 1.32 20.95 0.72
C ALA A 112 1.81 22.16 -0.09
N PRO A 113 2.74 21.95 -1.04
CA PRO A 113 3.22 23.07 -1.86
C PRO A 113 2.02 23.76 -2.51
N SER A 114 2.10 25.07 -2.66
CA SER A 114 1.17 25.86 -3.47
C SER A 114 1.34 25.48 -4.95
N MET A 115 1.03 24.23 -5.27
CA MET A 115 1.03 23.75 -6.64
C MET A 115 -0.32 24.11 -7.27
N GLY A 116 -0.27 24.57 -8.50
CA GLY A 116 -1.50 24.75 -9.25
C GLY A 116 -2.27 23.44 -9.29
N ILE A 117 -3.38 23.37 -8.57
CA ILE A 117 -4.33 22.27 -8.69
C ILE A 117 -4.84 22.38 -10.13
N LYS A 118 -4.30 21.56 -11.03
CA LYS A 118 -4.92 21.37 -12.33
C LYS A 118 -6.14 20.49 -12.08
N VAL A 119 -7.27 21.15 -11.92
CA VAL A 119 -8.57 20.51 -12.07
C VAL A 119 -8.55 19.88 -13.46
N GLY A 120 -8.60 18.55 -13.54
CA GLY A 120 -8.87 17.90 -14.81
C GLY A 120 -10.16 18.53 -15.35
N SER A 121 -10.16 18.97 -16.61
CA SER A 121 -11.26 19.68 -17.23
C SER A 121 -12.57 18.98 -16.92
N GLU A 122 -13.48 19.67 -16.25
CA GLU A 122 -14.85 19.17 -15.96
C GLU A 122 -15.68 18.97 -17.25
N GLU A 123 -15.11 19.27 -18.41
CA GLU A 123 -15.80 19.44 -19.67
C GLU A 123 -15.95 18.19 -20.56
N SER A 124 -15.32 17.05 -20.26
CA SER A 124 -15.71 15.84 -20.96
C SER A 124 -16.90 15.19 -20.27
N GLY A 125 -18.08 15.24 -20.86
CA GLY A 125 -19.27 14.51 -20.43
C GLY A 125 -19.12 12.98 -20.47
N GLU A 126 -17.89 12.49 -20.45
CA GLU A 126 -17.57 11.07 -20.41
C GLU A 126 -17.91 10.46 -19.06
N THR A 127 -18.78 9.47 -19.11
CA THR A 127 -19.17 8.70 -17.93
C THR A 127 -17.99 7.86 -17.45
N VAL A 128 -17.66 7.93 -16.15
CA VAL A 128 -16.65 7.04 -15.54
C VAL A 128 -17.08 5.59 -15.75
N PRO A 129 -16.22 4.71 -16.28
CA PRO A 129 -16.56 3.31 -16.48
C PRO A 129 -16.89 2.61 -15.17
N GLN A 130 -17.58 1.47 -15.22
CA GLN A 130 -17.95 0.75 -14.00
C GLN A 130 -16.75 0.12 -13.29
N SER A 131 -15.68 -0.19 -14.04
CA SER A 131 -14.42 -0.74 -13.53
C SER A 131 -13.24 -0.28 -14.38
N CYS A 132 -12.08 -0.24 -13.75
CA CYS A 132 -10.79 0.04 -14.35
C CYS A 132 -9.73 -0.78 -13.59
N ASP A 133 -8.82 -1.46 -14.28
CA ASP A 133 -7.75 -2.21 -13.65
C ASP A 133 -6.51 -2.22 -14.54
N TRP A 134 -5.57 -1.33 -14.26
CA TRP A 134 -4.33 -1.18 -15.03
C TRP A 134 -3.39 -2.39 -14.91
N ARG A 135 -3.56 -3.27 -13.93
CA ARG A 135 -2.81 -4.52 -13.81
C ARG A 135 -3.06 -5.46 -14.99
N LYS A 136 -4.23 -5.32 -15.62
CA LYS A 136 -4.62 -6.12 -16.81
C LYS A 136 -3.95 -5.66 -18.10
N LYS A 137 -3.31 -4.47 -18.09
CA LYS A 137 -2.54 -3.99 -19.24
C LYS A 137 -1.08 -4.40 -19.06
N PRO A 138 -0.57 -5.36 -19.85
CA PRO A 138 0.79 -5.87 -19.67
C PRO A 138 1.84 -4.75 -19.69
N GLY A 139 2.79 -4.81 -18.76
CA GLY A 139 3.91 -3.89 -18.68
C GLY A 139 3.62 -2.51 -18.06
N VAL A 140 2.35 -2.20 -17.73
CA VAL A 140 2.01 -0.91 -17.12
C VAL A 140 2.31 -0.91 -15.61
N ILE A 141 1.90 -1.95 -14.91
CA ILE A 141 2.17 -2.06 -13.48
C ILE A 141 3.39 -2.95 -13.27
N SER A 142 4.44 -2.39 -12.67
CA SER A 142 5.66 -3.11 -12.32
C SER A 142 5.43 -4.08 -11.14
N ALA A 143 6.40 -4.98 -10.92
CA ALA A 143 6.37 -5.92 -9.79
C ALA A 143 6.22 -5.20 -8.44
N ILE A 144 5.68 -5.91 -7.46
CA ILE A 144 5.55 -5.40 -6.09
C ILE A 144 6.93 -5.18 -5.49
N LYS A 145 7.18 -3.97 -5.02
CA LYS A 145 8.43 -3.58 -4.33
C LYS A 145 8.34 -3.91 -2.83
N HIS A 146 9.47 -3.95 -2.16
CA HIS A 146 9.56 -4.13 -0.71
C HIS A 146 10.44 -3.05 -0.10
N GLN A 147 9.84 -2.11 0.65
CA GLN A 147 10.56 -0.99 1.29
C GLN A 147 11.42 -1.41 2.47
N LYS A 148 11.27 -2.64 3.01
CA LYS A 148 11.99 -3.16 4.20
C LYS A 148 11.81 -2.21 5.39
N ASP A 149 12.88 -1.99 6.17
CA ASP A 149 12.90 -1.14 7.38
C ASP A 149 13.11 0.36 7.06
N CYS A 150 12.90 0.76 5.81
CA CYS A 150 13.03 2.15 5.37
C CYS A 150 11.63 2.75 5.15
N ASN A 151 11.30 3.82 5.86
CA ASN A 151 10.02 4.50 5.71
C ASN A 151 9.97 5.37 4.44
N CYS A 152 10.12 4.73 3.28
CA CYS A 152 10.23 5.36 1.97
C CYS A 152 9.04 5.07 1.03
N CYS A 153 7.86 4.81 1.58
CA CYS A 153 6.63 4.58 0.79
C CYS A 153 6.36 5.71 -0.22
N TRP A 154 6.69 6.96 0.14
CA TRP A 154 6.60 8.14 -0.70
C TRP A 154 7.46 8.05 -1.97
N ALA A 155 8.70 7.55 -1.84
CA ALA A 155 9.60 7.34 -2.97
C ALA A 155 9.18 6.11 -3.80
N MET A 156 8.75 5.02 -3.14
CA MET A 156 8.23 3.82 -3.80
C MET A 156 7.01 4.13 -4.67
N ALA A 157 6.01 4.82 -4.10
CA ALA A 157 4.79 5.20 -4.82
C ALA A 157 5.08 6.15 -5.99
N ALA A 158 5.97 7.12 -5.81
CA ALA A 158 6.37 8.03 -6.88
C ALA A 158 7.07 7.30 -8.03
N VAL A 159 8.01 6.41 -7.73
CA VAL A 159 8.71 5.62 -8.74
C VAL A 159 7.75 4.69 -9.46
N ASP A 160 6.86 3.99 -8.74
CA ASP A 160 5.81 3.16 -9.33
C ASP A 160 4.90 3.96 -10.28
N ASN A 161 4.59 5.20 -9.94
CA ASN A 161 3.79 6.10 -10.79
C ASN A 161 4.56 6.49 -12.06
N VAL A 162 5.85 6.85 -11.96
CA VAL A 162 6.67 7.18 -13.13
C VAL A 162 6.80 5.96 -14.07
N GLU A 163 7.04 4.77 -13.52
CA GLU A 163 7.08 3.51 -14.29
C GLU A 163 5.78 3.29 -15.08
N ALA A 164 4.63 3.44 -14.41
CA ALA A 164 3.32 3.26 -15.03
C ALA A 164 3.04 4.31 -16.11
N GLN A 165 3.28 5.59 -15.83
CA GLN A 165 3.06 6.66 -16.81
C GLN A 165 4.02 6.55 -18.01
N TRP A 166 5.26 6.13 -17.78
CA TRP A 166 6.24 5.85 -18.84
C TRP A 166 5.76 4.70 -19.74
N ALA A 167 5.32 3.60 -19.13
CA ALA A 167 4.82 2.44 -19.87
C ALA A 167 3.55 2.76 -20.69
N ILE A 168 2.65 3.59 -20.18
CA ILE A 168 1.47 4.05 -20.91
C ILE A 168 1.88 4.91 -22.10
N LYS A 169 2.81 5.86 -21.89
CA LYS A 169 3.21 6.84 -22.93
C LYS A 169 4.08 6.23 -24.02
N TYR A 170 5.05 5.40 -23.66
CA TYR A 170 6.07 4.89 -24.58
C TYR A 170 5.92 3.40 -24.91
N HIS A 171 4.92 2.71 -24.35
CA HIS A 171 4.72 1.26 -24.47
C HIS A 171 5.97 0.45 -24.10
N GLN A 172 6.75 0.95 -23.15
CA GLN A 172 7.99 0.37 -22.68
C GLN A 172 7.95 0.21 -21.15
N ALA A 173 7.92 -1.04 -20.69
CA ALA A 173 8.08 -1.34 -19.27
C ALA A 173 9.50 -1.03 -18.82
N VAL A 174 9.63 -0.33 -17.69
CA VAL A 174 10.90 0.03 -17.06
C VAL A 174 10.85 -0.28 -15.57
N GLN A 175 12.00 -0.61 -14.99
CA GLN A 175 12.18 -0.69 -13.54
C GLN A 175 13.16 0.41 -13.13
N LEU A 176 12.70 1.33 -12.32
CA LEU A 176 13.42 2.56 -11.98
C LEU A 176 13.96 2.52 -10.56
N SER A 177 15.10 3.18 -10.36
CA SER A 177 15.80 3.23 -9.08
C SER A 177 15.05 4.07 -8.04
N VAL A 178 14.55 3.42 -7.02
CA VAL A 178 14.09 4.07 -5.79
C VAL A 178 15.28 4.60 -4.99
N GLN A 179 16.41 3.89 -4.98
CA GLN A 179 17.60 4.33 -4.26
C GLN A 179 18.12 5.67 -4.76
N GLN A 180 18.06 5.93 -6.08
CA GLN A 180 18.42 7.24 -6.62
C GLN A 180 17.56 8.35 -6.01
N VAL A 181 16.26 8.15 -5.87
CA VAL A 181 15.37 9.13 -5.21
C VAL A 181 15.83 9.38 -3.79
N LEU A 182 16.06 8.35 -3.00
CA LEU A 182 16.47 8.47 -1.60
C LEU A 182 17.82 9.15 -1.41
N ASP A 183 18.81 8.81 -2.23
CA ASP A 183 20.17 9.35 -2.11
C ASP A 183 20.28 10.77 -2.66
N CYS A 184 19.40 11.17 -3.58
CA CYS A 184 19.44 12.48 -4.27
C CYS A 184 18.41 13.46 -3.75
N ASP A 185 17.51 13.01 -2.88
CA ASP A 185 16.47 13.85 -2.31
C ASP A 185 17.07 14.96 -1.43
N ARG A 186 16.47 16.16 -1.55
CA ARG A 186 16.87 17.36 -0.78
C ARG A 186 15.72 17.97 0.02
N CYS A 187 14.52 17.44 -0.17
CA CYS A 187 13.28 17.99 0.36
C CYS A 187 12.64 17.08 1.40
N GLY A 188 12.77 15.77 1.21
CA GLY A 188 12.30 14.75 2.14
C GLY A 188 13.37 14.41 3.19
N ASN A 189 13.13 13.32 3.91
CA ASN A 189 13.98 12.87 5.00
C ASN A 189 14.45 11.40 4.81
N GLY A 190 14.62 10.98 3.55
CA GLY A 190 15.11 9.65 3.18
C GLY A 190 14.25 8.52 3.77
N CYS A 191 14.87 7.66 4.59
CA CYS A 191 14.16 6.57 5.29
C CYS A 191 13.31 7.03 6.50
N ASN A 192 13.34 8.31 6.85
CA ASN A 192 12.50 8.86 7.92
C ASN A 192 11.21 9.49 7.39
N GLY A 193 10.92 9.30 6.10
CA GLY A 193 9.70 9.76 5.45
C GLY A 193 9.93 10.94 4.48
N GLY A 194 8.90 11.28 3.74
CA GLY A 194 8.88 12.34 2.75
C GLY A 194 7.55 12.40 2.03
N PHE A 195 7.35 13.36 1.17
CA PHE A 195 6.15 13.48 0.37
C PHE A 195 6.39 12.98 -1.06
N VAL A 196 5.36 12.45 -1.70
CA VAL A 196 5.44 11.99 -3.10
C VAL A 196 5.95 13.08 -4.04
N TRP A 197 5.56 14.34 -3.83
CA TRP A 197 6.04 15.46 -4.62
C TRP A 197 7.53 15.78 -4.41
N ASP A 198 8.12 15.47 -3.24
CA ASP A 198 9.56 15.60 -3.02
C ASP A 198 10.33 14.60 -3.92
N ALA A 199 9.78 13.38 -4.05
CA ALA A 199 10.31 12.41 -5.00
C ALA A 199 10.23 12.91 -6.44
N PHE A 200 9.08 13.46 -6.86
CA PHE A 200 8.97 14.02 -8.23
C PHE A 200 9.88 15.21 -8.47
N LEU A 201 10.06 16.10 -7.48
CA LEU A 201 11.05 17.16 -7.54
C LEU A 201 12.47 16.61 -7.71
N THR A 202 12.80 15.52 -7.02
CA THR A 202 14.09 14.84 -7.14
C THR A 202 14.27 14.25 -8.54
N VAL A 203 13.23 13.63 -9.13
CA VAL A 203 13.25 13.14 -10.51
C VAL A 203 13.53 14.28 -11.50
N LEU A 204 12.85 15.41 -11.34
CA LEU A 204 13.06 16.61 -12.18
C LEU A 204 14.49 17.17 -12.02
N ASN A 205 14.95 17.34 -10.78
CA ASN A 205 16.28 17.89 -10.48
C ASN A 205 17.42 17.01 -10.99
N THR A 206 17.23 15.68 -11.01
CA THR A 206 18.22 14.73 -11.54
C THR A 206 18.06 14.45 -13.03
N SER A 207 17.10 15.12 -13.69
CA SER A 207 16.78 14.97 -15.12
C SER A 207 16.39 13.53 -15.48
N GLY A 208 15.69 12.83 -14.57
CA GLY A 208 15.22 11.47 -14.73
C GLY A 208 15.84 10.46 -13.77
N LEU A 209 15.44 9.21 -13.92
CA LEU A 209 15.87 8.08 -13.08
C LEU A 209 16.70 7.08 -13.88
N ALA A 210 17.68 6.51 -13.21
CA ALA A 210 18.40 5.32 -13.66
C ALA A 210 17.55 4.07 -13.52
N SER A 211 17.96 2.97 -14.15
CA SER A 211 17.35 1.67 -13.93
C SER A 211 17.60 1.17 -12.51
N GLU A 212 16.71 0.32 -12.00
CA GLU A 212 16.92 -0.40 -10.73
C GLU A 212 18.18 -1.28 -10.79
N GLN A 213 18.50 -1.83 -11.97
CA GLN A 213 19.69 -2.64 -12.18
C GLN A 213 20.98 -1.83 -12.01
N ASP A 214 21.04 -0.61 -12.54
CA ASP A 214 22.25 0.25 -12.48
C ASP A 214 22.40 0.94 -11.12
N TYR A 215 21.28 1.19 -10.42
CA TYR A 215 21.27 1.88 -9.14
C TYR A 215 20.32 1.15 -8.16
N PRO A 216 20.73 -0.01 -7.65
CA PRO A 216 19.84 -0.94 -6.94
C PRO A 216 19.41 -0.43 -5.55
N TYR A 217 18.20 -0.81 -5.14
CA TYR A 217 17.62 -0.48 -3.83
C TYR A 217 18.36 -1.18 -2.70
N LYS A 218 18.80 -0.42 -1.69
CA LYS A 218 19.54 -0.89 -0.52
C LYS A 218 18.70 -0.93 0.76
N GLY A 219 17.57 -0.23 0.79
CA GLY A 219 16.73 -0.10 1.98
C GLY A 219 17.34 0.75 3.10
N THR A 220 18.28 1.60 2.75
CA THR A 220 18.97 2.48 3.71
C THR A 220 19.58 3.69 2.99
N VAL A 221 19.68 4.79 3.71
CA VAL A 221 20.41 6.00 3.26
C VAL A 221 21.61 6.20 4.19
N LYS A 222 22.75 5.61 3.82
CA LYS A 222 23.95 5.66 4.68
C LYS A 222 24.80 6.92 4.52
N THR A 223 24.81 7.54 3.34
CA THR A 223 25.80 8.60 3.03
C THR A 223 25.24 9.84 2.36
N HIS A 224 23.93 9.90 2.03
CA HIS A 224 23.32 10.98 1.23
C HIS A 224 24.14 11.38 -0.03
N ARG A 225 24.95 10.45 -0.55
CA ARG A 225 25.76 10.69 -1.73
C ARG A 225 24.96 10.38 -2.99
N CYS A 226 24.45 11.41 -3.62
CA CYS A 226 23.76 11.29 -4.89
C CYS A 226 24.74 10.89 -6.02
N LEU A 227 24.52 9.72 -6.60
CA LEU A 227 25.30 9.21 -7.74
C LEU A 227 24.55 9.35 -9.07
N ALA A 228 23.46 10.12 -9.11
CA ALA A 228 22.60 10.25 -10.29
C ALA A 228 23.37 10.65 -11.57
N LYS A 229 24.43 11.46 -11.45
CA LYS A 229 25.26 11.86 -12.60
C LYS A 229 26.10 10.74 -13.19
N GLN A 230 26.35 9.66 -12.45
CA GLN A 230 27.16 8.52 -12.87
C GLN A 230 26.36 7.47 -13.64
N HIS A 231 25.04 7.53 -13.60
CA HIS A 231 24.16 6.55 -14.20
C HIS A 231 23.34 7.16 -15.35
N ARG A 232 23.16 6.38 -16.42
CA ARG A 232 22.28 6.74 -17.53
C ARG A 232 20.83 6.84 -17.05
N LYS A 233 20.11 7.88 -17.48
CA LYS A 233 18.68 8.00 -17.24
C LYS A 233 17.91 7.20 -18.28
N VAL A 234 16.98 6.38 -17.81
CA VAL A 234 16.14 5.52 -18.66
C VAL A 234 14.69 6.01 -18.74
N ALA A 235 14.26 6.82 -17.77
CA ALA A 235 12.96 7.48 -17.78
C ALA A 235 13.06 8.85 -17.10
N TRP A 236 12.12 9.76 -17.44
CA TRP A 236 12.04 11.11 -16.88
C TRP A 236 10.59 11.59 -16.88
N ILE A 237 10.34 12.67 -16.18
CA ILE A 237 9.04 13.35 -16.15
C ILE A 237 9.19 14.79 -16.62
N GLN A 238 8.13 15.37 -17.18
CA GLN A 238 8.09 16.78 -17.55
C GLN A 238 7.73 17.65 -16.36
N ASP A 239 6.72 17.24 -15.62
CA ASP A 239 6.23 17.83 -14.39
C ASP A 239 5.37 16.81 -13.64
N PHE A 240 4.66 17.25 -12.62
CA PHE A 240 3.65 16.49 -11.92
C PHE A 240 2.47 17.40 -11.55
N LEU A 241 1.33 16.82 -11.33
CA LEU A 241 0.12 17.55 -10.97
C LEU A 241 -0.59 16.92 -9.79
N MET A 242 -1.21 17.76 -8.99
CA MET A 242 -2.14 17.37 -7.94
C MET A 242 -3.55 17.42 -8.51
N LEU A 243 -4.30 16.34 -8.30
CA LEU A 243 -5.69 16.26 -8.73
C LEU A 243 -6.63 16.88 -7.69
N GLN A 244 -7.86 17.12 -8.09
CA GLN A 244 -8.92 17.55 -7.20
C GLN A 244 -9.19 16.49 -6.12
N PHE A 245 -9.44 16.93 -4.88
CA PHE A 245 -9.65 16.06 -3.71
C PHE A 245 -11.07 15.44 -3.70
N CYS A 246 -11.40 14.78 -4.80
CA CYS A 246 -12.72 14.23 -5.05
C CYS A 246 -12.60 12.85 -5.71
N GLU A 247 -13.25 11.83 -5.15
CA GLU A 247 -13.17 10.46 -5.67
C GLU A 247 -13.66 10.34 -7.11
N GLN A 248 -14.63 11.14 -7.54
CA GLN A 248 -15.12 11.13 -8.91
C GLN A 248 -14.07 11.63 -9.91
N SER A 249 -13.38 12.72 -9.59
CA SER A 249 -12.28 13.25 -10.42
C SER A 249 -11.09 12.29 -10.46
N ILE A 250 -10.75 11.68 -9.33
CA ILE A 250 -9.73 10.64 -9.24
C ILE A 250 -10.08 9.45 -10.13
N ALA A 251 -11.34 8.96 -10.06
CA ALA A 251 -11.78 7.83 -10.87
C ALA A 251 -11.73 8.13 -12.37
N ARG A 252 -12.12 9.33 -12.77
CA ARG A 252 -12.06 9.77 -14.18
C ARG A 252 -10.63 9.80 -14.66
N TYR A 253 -9.74 10.49 -13.95
CA TYR A 253 -8.34 10.56 -14.31
C TYR A 253 -7.67 9.17 -14.36
N LEU A 254 -7.92 8.34 -13.35
CA LEU A 254 -7.41 6.97 -13.32
C LEU A 254 -7.85 6.15 -14.54
N ALA A 255 -9.10 6.33 -15.01
CA ALA A 255 -9.63 5.59 -16.15
C ALA A 255 -9.04 6.05 -17.49
N THR A 256 -8.74 7.34 -17.64
CA THR A 256 -8.29 7.93 -18.91
C THR A 256 -6.78 8.08 -19.03
N GLU A 257 -6.12 8.50 -17.95
CA GLU A 257 -4.72 8.91 -17.98
C GLU A 257 -3.77 7.89 -17.32
N GLY A 258 -4.26 7.07 -16.37
CA GLY A 258 -3.45 6.04 -15.73
C GLY A 258 -3.35 6.14 -14.23
N PRO A 259 -2.50 5.28 -13.60
CA PRO A 259 -2.29 5.21 -12.16
C PRO A 259 -1.91 6.53 -11.50
N ILE A 260 -2.32 6.69 -10.23
CA ILE A 260 -2.17 7.92 -9.44
C ILE A 260 -1.57 7.55 -8.08
N THR A 261 -0.63 8.33 -7.56
CA THR A 261 -0.24 8.18 -6.16
C THR A 261 -1.29 8.79 -5.24
N VAL A 262 -1.60 8.11 -4.17
CA VAL A 262 -2.50 8.59 -3.11
C VAL A 262 -1.87 8.37 -1.75
N THR A 263 -2.34 9.11 -0.76
CA THR A 263 -1.89 8.94 0.63
C THR A 263 -3.07 8.56 1.49
N ILE A 264 -2.86 7.61 2.40
CA ILE A 264 -3.90 7.04 3.25
C ILE A 264 -3.44 6.90 4.70
N ASN A 265 -4.40 6.70 5.60
CA ASN A 265 -4.13 6.19 6.95
C ASN A 265 -3.94 4.67 6.87
N ALA A 266 -2.73 4.19 7.20
CA ALA A 266 -2.36 2.78 7.12
C ALA A 266 -2.68 1.96 8.38
N GLY A 267 -3.30 2.54 9.40
CA GLY A 267 -3.49 1.89 10.71
C GLY A 267 -4.21 0.53 10.65
N LEU A 268 -5.14 0.36 9.69
CA LEU A 268 -5.85 -0.91 9.50
C LEU A 268 -5.04 -1.94 8.73
N LEU A 269 -4.03 -1.51 7.98
CA LEU A 269 -3.27 -2.39 7.09
C LEU A 269 -2.34 -3.34 7.85
N GLN A 270 -1.98 -3.02 9.09
CA GLN A 270 -1.18 -3.88 9.95
C GLN A 270 -1.78 -5.29 10.10
N GLN A 271 -3.11 -5.39 10.16
CA GLN A 271 -3.83 -6.64 10.35
C GLN A 271 -4.60 -7.11 9.09
N TYR A 272 -4.49 -6.38 7.98
CA TYR A 272 -5.24 -6.68 6.76
C TYR A 272 -4.69 -7.90 6.04
N LYS A 273 -5.60 -8.78 5.63
CA LYS A 273 -5.29 -9.96 4.81
C LYS A 273 -5.83 -9.85 3.39
N ARG A 274 -7.12 -9.57 3.23
CA ARG A 274 -7.80 -9.46 1.93
C ARG A 274 -9.18 -8.84 2.08
N GLY A 275 -9.84 -8.60 0.96
CA GLY A 275 -11.21 -8.07 0.90
C GLY A 275 -11.25 -6.55 0.82
N VAL A 276 -12.43 -5.97 0.87
CA VAL A 276 -12.64 -4.53 0.78
C VAL A 276 -12.81 -3.94 2.18
N ILE A 277 -11.85 -3.13 2.61
CA ILE A 277 -11.94 -2.37 3.87
C ILE A 277 -12.99 -1.28 3.71
N ARG A 278 -14.01 -1.27 4.57
CA ARG A 278 -14.97 -0.19 4.71
C ARG A 278 -15.04 0.26 6.15
N ALA A 279 -14.29 1.30 6.46
CA ALA A 279 -14.13 1.83 7.81
C ALA A 279 -14.89 3.15 7.98
N THR A 280 -15.25 3.46 9.22
CA THR A 280 -15.75 4.77 9.63
C THR A 280 -14.57 5.72 9.92
N PRO A 281 -14.77 7.05 9.97
CA PRO A 281 -13.75 7.98 10.42
C PRO A 281 -13.20 7.69 11.83
N ALA A 282 -14.00 7.08 12.71
CA ALA A 282 -13.55 6.67 14.04
C ALA A 282 -12.55 5.50 14.01
N THR A 283 -12.73 4.57 13.06
CA THR A 283 -11.86 3.39 12.90
C THR A 283 -10.65 3.69 12.01
N CYS A 284 -10.80 4.59 11.03
CA CYS A 284 -9.72 5.01 10.12
C CYS A 284 -9.85 6.50 9.84
N ASP A 285 -9.23 7.34 10.68
CA ASP A 285 -9.32 8.80 10.57
C ASP A 285 -8.74 9.28 9.22
N PRO A 286 -9.54 9.92 8.36
CA PRO A 286 -9.11 10.41 7.06
C PRO A 286 -8.15 11.61 7.14
N HIS A 287 -8.00 12.22 8.31
CA HIS A 287 -7.06 13.32 8.55
C HIS A 287 -5.66 12.84 8.92
N LEU A 288 -5.53 11.63 9.45
CA LEU A 288 -4.27 11.03 9.90
C LEU A 288 -3.63 10.15 8.82
N VAL A 289 -3.54 10.68 7.60
CA VAL A 289 -2.86 9.95 6.51
C VAL A 289 -1.35 9.90 6.77
N ASN A 290 -0.73 8.74 6.53
CA ASN A 290 0.66 8.49 6.89
C ASN A 290 1.39 7.51 5.95
N HIS A 291 0.74 7.05 4.88
CA HIS A 291 1.32 6.06 3.96
C HIS A 291 0.95 6.38 2.51
N SER A 292 1.95 6.35 1.64
CA SER A 292 1.78 6.62 0.20
C SER A 292 1.79 5.31 -0.60
N VAL A 293 0.85 5.18 -1.53
CA VAL A 293 0.63 3.99 -2.35
C VAL A 293 0.24 4.37 -3.77
N LEU A 294 0.29 3.40 -4.70
CA LEU A 294 -0.18 3.63 -6.06
C LEU A 294 -1.61 3.11 -6.24
N LEU A 295 -2.52 3.99 -6.61
CA LEU A 295 -3.89 3.66 -7.02
C LEU A 295 -3.86 3.17 -8.47
N VAL A 296 -4.26 1.90 -8.69
CA VAL A 296 -4.12 1.21 -9.99
C VAL A 296 -5.45 0.82 -10.61
N GLY A 297 -6.55 0.95 -9.87
CA GLY A 297 -7.84 0.57 -10.42
C GLY A 297 -9.00 0.77 -9.46
N PHE A 298 -10.19 0.48 -9.95
CA PHE A 298 -11.44 0.43 -9.18
C PHE A 298 -12.41 -0.57 -9.78
N GLY A 299 -13.36 -1.01 -8.97
CA GLY A 299 -14.38 -1.96 -9.38
C GLY A 299 -15.54 -2.03 -8.41
N LYS A 300 -16.34 -3.09 -8.56
CA LYS A 300 -17.43 -3.45 -7.64
C LYS A 300 -17.31 -4.93 -7.29
N SER A 301 -17.31 -5.26 -6.00
CA SER A 301 -17.37 -6.65 -5.56
C SER A 301 -18.79 -7.16 -5.66
N LYS A 302 -18.95 -8.45 -5.98
CA LYS A 302 -20.23 -9.14 -5.76
C LYS A 302 -20.43 -9.25 -4.25
N SER A 303 -21.70 -9.17 -3.77
CA SER A 303 -22.03 -9.45 -2.37
C SER A 303 -21.65 -10.90 -2.07
N VAL A 304 -20.89 -11.12 -1.00
CA VAL A 304 -20.64 -12.48 -0.49
C VAL A 304 -21.85 -12.88 0.36
N GLU A 305 -22.52 -13.97 -0.01
CA GLU A 305 -23.55 -14.59 0.82
C GLU A 305 -22.94 -14.92 2.19
N GLY A 306 -23.57 -14.45 3.25
CA GLY A 306 -23.27 -14.86 4.63
C GLY A 306 -22.62 -13.80 5.54
N ARG A 307 -22.08 -12.68 5.06
CA ARG A 307 -21.65 -11.53 5.87
C ARG A 307 -22.41 -10.29 5.44
N ARG A 308 -22.97 -9.58 6.42
CA ARG A 308 -23.80 -8.39 6.19
C ARG A 308 -23.22 -7.45 5.13
N PRO A 309 -23.71 -7.43 3.91
CA PRO A 309 -24.71 -6.47 3.45
C PRO A 309 -25.92 -7.21 2.85
N ARG A 310 -27.04 -6.50 2.75
CA ARG A 310 -28.30 -7.04 2.21
C ARG A 310 -28.08 -7.66 0.84
N PRO A 311 -28.76 -8.79 0.51
CA PRO A 311 -28.66 -9.42 -0.80
C PRO A 311 -28.82 -8.40 -1.93
N GLY A 312 -27.88 -8.37 -2.89
CA GLY A 312 -27.95 -7.50 -4.07
C GLY A 312 -27.08 -6.23 -4.03
N HIS A 313 -26.42 -5.87 -2.93
CA HIS A 313 -25.53 -4.68 -2.88
C HIS A 313 -24.07 -5.04 -3.18
N SER A 314 -23.60 -4.63 -4.36
CA SER A 314 -22.18 -4.65 -4.69
C SER A 314 -21.44 -3.51 -3.96
N ILE A 315 -20.25 -3.79 -3.42
CA ILE A 315 -19.40 -2.81 -2.74
C ILE A 315 -18.42 -2.21 -3.76
N PRO A 316 -18.51 -0.90 -4.06
CA PRO A 316 -17.51 -0.24 -4.91
C PRO A 316 -16.18 -0.14 -4.16
N TYR A 317 -15.05 -0.35 -4.87
CA TYR A 317 -13.73 -0.35 -4.25
C TYR A 317 -12.66 0.26 -5.16
N TRP A 318 -11.60 0.71 -4.52
CA TRP A 318 -10.32 1.06 -5.09
C TRP A 318 -9.35 -0.13 -5.02
N ILE A 319 -8.44 -0.25 -5.98
CA ILE A 319 -7.34 -1.22 -6.00
C ILE A 319 -6.04 -0.45 -5.82
N LEU A 320 -5.28 -0.77 -4.77
CA LEU A 320 -4.07 -0.06 -4.40
C LEU A 320 -2.87 -1.01 -4.37
N LYS A 321 -1.78 -0.62 -5.02
CA LYS A 321 -0.49 -1.30 -5.00
C LYS A 321 0.31 -0.81 -3.80
N ASN A 322 0.72 -1.74 -2.93
CA ASN A 322 1.54 -1.46 -1.76
C ASN A 322 3.02 -1.76 -2.02
N SER A 323 3.88 -1.40 -1.07
CA SER A 323 5.35 -1.57 -1.10
C SER A 323 5.89 -2.42 0.05
N TRP A 324 5.14 -3.45 0.46
CA TRP A 324 5.51 -4.35 1.58
C TRP A 324 5.78 -5.79 1.13
N GLY A 325 6.10 -5.98 -0.15
CA GLY A 325 6.35 -7.28 -0.76
C GLY A 325 5.09 -7.99 -1.24
N PRO A 326 5.23 -9.02 -2.08
CA PRO A 326 4.10 -9.74 -2.68
C PRO A 326 3.39 -10.67 -1.69
N ASP A 327 4.02 -11.04 -0.59
CA ASP A 327 3.45 -11.95 0.41
C ASP A 327 2.49 -11.27 1.38
N TRP A 328 2.35 -9.94 1.29
CA TRP A 328 1.42 -9.14 2.09
C TRP A 328 0.12 -8.89 1.33
N GLY A 329 -1.01 -8.90 2.06
CA GLY A 329 -2.33 -8.55 1.53
C GLY A 329 -2.81 -9.47 0.40
N GLU A 330 -3.34 -8.89 -0.66
CA GLU A 330 -3.76 -9.59 -1.89
C GLU A 330 -2.61 -9.55 -2.91
N GLU A 331 -1.60 -10.39 -2.76
CA GLU A 331 -0.40 -10.41 -3.61
C GLU A 331 0.30 -9.03 -3.72
N GLY A 332 0.42 -8.35 -2.59
CA GLY A 332 1.00 -7.00 -2.49
C GLY A 332 0.02 -5.86 -2.73
N TYR A 333 -1.27 -6.16 -2.98
CA TYR A 333 -2.35 -5.19 -3.16
C TYR A 333 -3.32 -5.21 -1.97
N PHE A 334 -4.16 -4.18 -1.91
CA PHE A 334 -5.31 -4.12 -1.00
C PHE A 334 -6.45 -3.32 -1.62
N ARG A 335 -7.63 -3.43 -1.02
CA ARG A 335 -8.82 -2.73 -1.52
C ARG A 335 -9.47 -1.89 -0.43
N LEU A 336 -9.78 -0.64 -0.77
CA LEU A 336 -10.55 0.29 0.05
C LEU A 336 -11.91 0.56 -0.58
N HIS A 337 -12.93 0.72 0.25
CA HIS A 337 -14.25 1.16 -0.21
C HIS A 337 -14.14 2.51 -0.93
N ARG A 338 -14.82 2.62 -2.09
CA ARG A 338 -14.92 3.83 -2.91
C ARG A 338 -16.28 4.52 -2.67
N GLY A 339 -16.26 5.82 -2.43
CA GLY A 339 -17.47 6.64 -2.25
C GLY A 339 -17.63 7.21 -0.84
N SER A 340 -16.67 7.02 0.07
CA SER A 340 -16.73 7.53 1.44
C SER A 340 -15.39 8.11 1.94
N ASN A 341 -14.44 8.40 1.04
CA ASN A 341 -13.11 8.86 1.39
C ASN A 341 -12.43 7.99 2.46
N THR A 342 -12.59 6.65 2.35
CA THR A 342 -12.08 5.68 3.33
C THR A 342 -10.59 5.90 3.55
N CYS A 343 -10.19 6.03 4.84
CA CYS A 343 -8.82 6.28 5.26
C CYS A 343 -8.14 7.50 4.62
N GLY A 344 -8.90 8.48 4.12
CA GLY A 344 -8.39 9.74 3.59
C GLY A 344 -7.81 9.67 2.18
N ILE A 345 -8.20 8.69 1.38
CA ILE A 345 -7.66 8.44 0.03
C ILE A 345 -7.67 9.66 -0.91
N THR A 346 -8.57 10.62 -0.70
CA THR A 346 -8.66 11.83 -1.54
C THR A 346 -7.70 12.95 -1.14
N LYS A 347 -6.91 12.79 -0.05
CA LYS A 347 -6.21 13.93 0.56
C LYS A 347 -5.06 14.48 -0.29
N TYR A 348 -4.26 13.61 -0.92
CA TYR A 348 -3.11 14.01 -1.74
C TYR A 348 -2.97 13.15 -3.01
N PRO A 349 -3.91 13.25 -3.96
CA PRO A 349 -3.80 12.52 -5.23
C PRO A 349 -2.83 13.28 -6.15
N VAL A 350 -1.67 12.68 -6.42
CA VAL A 350 -0.59 13.29 -7.24
C VAL A 350 -0.15 12.31 -8.32
N THR A 351 0.19 12.82 -9.50
CA THR A 351 0.69 12.00 -10.60
C THR A 351 1.73 12.73 -11.43
N ALA A 352 2.73 12.00 -11.92
CA ALA A 352 3.72 12.48 -12.85
C ALA A 352 3.13 12.67 -14.24
N ARG A 353 3.65 13.66 -14.99
CA ARG A 353 3.40 13.79 -16.43
C ARG A 353 4.66 13.45 -17.20
N VAL A 354 4.51 12.53 -18.15
CA VAL A 354 5.60 12.02 -18.97
C VAL A 354 5.44 12.55 -20.39
N ASP A 355 6.24 13.54 -20.75
CA ASP A 355 6.32 14.13 -22.09
C ASP A 355 7.78 14.27 -22.53
N LYS A 356 8.03 14.94 -23.65
CA LYS A 356 9.41 15.24 -24.11
C LYS A 356 10.15 16.09 -23.07
N PRO A 357 11.46 15.84 -22.84
CA PRO A 357 12.22 16.58 -21.85
C PRO A 357 12.21 18.08 -22.15
N VAL A 358 11.81 18.88 -21.17
CA VAL A 358 11.91 20.34 -21.21
C VAL A 358 13.26 20.76 -20.60
N LYS A 359 13.81 21.88 -21.10
CA LYS A 359 15.06 22.49 -20.58
C LYS A 359 14.98 22.65 -19.06
N LYS A 360 16.09 22.34 -18.37
CA LYS A 360 16.23 22.41 -16.92
C LYS A 360 15.65 23.71 -16.34
N HIS A 361 14.57 23.59 -15.60
CA HIS A 361 14.17 24.59 -14.62
C HIS A 361 14.74 24.17 -13.26
N GLN A 362 15.37 25.12 -12.58
CA GLN A 362 15.81 24.93 -11.21
C GLN A 362 14.57 24.96 -10.33
N ILE A 363 14.11 23.76 -9.89
CA ILE A 363 12.95 23.60 -9.03
C ILE A 363 13.48 23.42 -7.61
N SER A 364 13.00 24.24 -6.69
CA SER A 364 13.34 24.19 -5.27
C SER A 364 12.27 23.49 -4.47
N CYS A 365 12.65 22.93 -3.33
CA CYS A 365 11.69 22.41 -2.36
C CYS A 365 10.72 23.52 -1.94
N PRO A 366 9.42 23.22 -1.79
CA PRO A 366 8.49 24.16 -1.19
C PRO A 366 8.86 24.40 0.28
N PRO A 367 8.66 25.62 0.80
CA PRO A 367 8.98 25.97 2.17
C PRO A 367 8.10 25.27 3.21
#